data_e5dd74fe6fe576a44e0f10f49cde7f1f
#
_entry.id   e5dd74fe6fe576a44e0f10f49cde7f1f
#
_cell.length_a   1.000
_cell.length_b   1.000
_cell.length_c   1.000
_cell.angle_alpha   90.00
_cell.angle_beta   90.00
_cell.angle_gamma   90.00
#
_symmetry.space_group_name_H-M   'P 1'
#
loop_
_entity.id
_entity.type
_entity.pdbx_description
1 polymer ?
#
loop_
_entity_poly.entity_id
_entity_poly.type
_entity_poly.pdbx_seq_one_letter_code
_entity_poly.pdbx_strand_id
1 'polypeptide(L)'
;MAKPTFTDLLTVIERYARYDYVTPIEGLKVGRTDLPSEVGHSIYQPSFGLVARGVKEMLVGETRFHYGAGDSLLCAADVPVTSQVTEASPAAPYLAIHFDIDPSVVADLLREQSEVRPKVDESRIAGKYPLDPDLIDPLIRLVSLIDRPRDIPVMAPLIRREIIWRLLHTEHGPLLGQLAFANGHATRIARTTAWIRENYAASLCIPDLAAQANMSVPSFFRHFKAVTSMSPVQFQKRVRLQEARRGLTSANTIAAVAFDVGYESVSQFNRDYRRLFNLTPSDDAATLRATLQPRPVAVRQSATA
;
A
#
# COMPACT_ATOMS: atom_id res chain seq x y z
N MET A 1 -11.22 -13.76 30.73
CA MET A 1 -11.74 -13.83 29.34
C MET A 1 -10.74 -14.59 28.50
N ALA A 2 -11.18 -15.48 27.61
CA ALA A 2 -10.27 -16.17 26.68
C ALA A 2 -9.63 -15.12 25.74
N LYS A 3 -8.35 -15.36 25.34
CA LYS A 3 -7.70 -14.52 24.32
C LYS A 3 -8.45 -14.67 23.00
N PRO A 4 -8.68 -13.57 22.25
CA PRO A 4 -9.33 -13.65 20.95
C PRO A 4 -8.48 -14.46 19.95
N THR A 5 -9.15 -15.16 19.06
CA THR A 5 -8.57 -16.05 18.07
C THR A 5 -8.52 -15.41 16.68
N PHE A 6 -7.81 -16.04 15.73
CA PHE A 6 -7.83 -15.61 14.33
C PHE A 6 -9.24 -15.69 13.72
N THR A 7 -10.09 -16.62 14.16
CA THR A 7 -11.49 -16.73 13.73
C THR A 7 -12.30 -15.50 14.19
N ASP A 8 -12.04 -14.99 15.39
CA ASP A 8 -12.69 -13.76 15.87
C ASP A 8 -12.28 -12.55 15.03
N LEU A 9 -10.99 -12.44 14.70
CA LEU A 9 -10.48 -11.39 13.81
C LEU A 9 -11.09 -11.49 12.41
N LEU A 10 -11.15 -12.69 11.83
CA LEU A 10 -11.78 -12.93 10.54
C LEU A 10 -13.25 -12.47 10.53
N THR A 11 -14.00 -12.79 11.57
CA THR A 11 -15.41 -12.39 11.73
C THR A 11 -15.55 -10.86 11.74
N VAL A 12 -14.67 -10.16 12.46
CA VAL A 12 -14.67 -8.69 12.50
C VAL A 12 -14.31 -8.10 11.14
N ILE A 13 -13.28 -8.63 10.47
CA ILE A 13 -12.90 -8.17 9.13
C ILE A 13 -14.05 -8.37 8.14
N GLU A 14 -14.68 -9.54 8.13
CA GLU A 14 -15.79 -9.86 7.21
C GLU A 14 -16.98 -8.91 7.39
N ARG A 15 -17.26 -8.50 8.63
CA ARG A 15 -18.33 -7.54 8.96
C ARG A 15 -18.09 -6.16 8.36
N TYR A 16 -16.85 -5.66 8.33
CA TYR A 16 -16.52 -4.30 7.92
C TYR A 16 -15.86 -4.20 6.54
N ALA A 17 -15.55 -5.34 5.92
CA ALA A 17 -14.87 -5.36 4.63
C ALA A 17 -15.76 -4.79 3.51
N ARG A 18 -15.17 -3.90 2.71
CA ARG A 18 -15.84 -3.20 1.61
C ARG A 18 -15.10 -3.41 0.28
N TYR A 19 -15.81 -3.31 -0.83
CA TYR A 19 -15.21 -3.42 -2.17
C TYR A 19 -14.35 -2.21 -2.52
N ASP A 20 -14.64 -1.03 -1.95
CA ASP A 20 -13.85 0.19 -2.11
C ASP A 20 -12.67 0.28 -1.12
N TYR A 21 -12.58 -0.64 -0.16
CA TYR A 21 -11.56 -0.70 0.89
C TYR A 21 -11.57 0.51 1.86
N VAL A 22 -12.49 1.44 1.71
CA VAL A 22 -12.51 2.70 2.48
C VAL A 22 -13.12 2.48 3.86
N THR A 23 -12.46 3.03 4.88
CA THR A 23 -12.99 3.09 6.26
C THR A 23 -12.96 4.55 6.77
N PRO A 24 -13.73 4.88 7.82
CA PRO A 24 -13.66 6.20 8.45
C PRO A 24 -12.36 6.43 9.25
N ILE A 25 -11.50 5.43 9.40
CA ILE A 25 -10.22 5.52 10.11
C ILE A 25 -9.14 5.80 9.07
N GLU A 26 -8.57 7.01 9.12
CA GLU A 26 -7.53 7.44 8.18
C GLU A 26 -6.38 6.41 8.11
N GLY A 27 -5.96 6.06 6.89
CA GLY A 27 -4.89 5.10 6.63
C GLY A 27 -5.24 3.64 6.95
N LEU A 28 -6.45 3.31 7.43
CA LEU A 28 -6.94 1.93 7.57
C LEU A 28 -7.83 1.57 6.40
N LYS A 29 -7.55 0.44 5.78
CA LYS A 29 -8.35 -0.16 4.70
C LYS A 29 -8.77 -1.56 5.12
N VAL A 30 -10.05 -1.88 4.95
CA VAL A 30 -10.60 -3.21 5.20
C VAL A 30 -11.33 -3.65 3.94
N GLY A 31 -10.74 -4.60 3.23
CA GLY A 31 -11.12 -4.90 1.87
C GLY A 31 -11.71 -6.26 1.65
N ARG A 32 -12.61 -6.32 0.67
CA ARG A 32 -13.25 -7.53 0.16
C ARG A 32 -13.19 -7.58 -1.36
N THR A 33 -12.94 -8.76 -1.89
CA THR A 33 -13.02 -9.05 -3.33
C THR A 33 -13.57 -10.45 -3.52
N ASP A 34 -14.65 -10.60 -4.30
CA ASP A 34 -15.36 -11.88 -4.48
C ASP A 34 -14.81 -12.74 -5.62
N LEU A 35 -13.94 -12.18 -6.45
CA LEU A 35 -13.34 -12.85 -7.60
C LEU A 35 -11.84 -12.54 -7.67
N PRO A 36 -11.04 -13.40 -8.29
CA PRO A 36 -9.66 -13.06 -8.63
C PRO A 36 -9.61 -11.73 -9.38
N SER A 37 -8.64 -10.88 -9.05
CA SER A 37 -8.50 -9.56 -9.65
C SER A 37 -7.59 -9.60 -10.87
N GLU A 38 -7.70 -8.57 -11.70
CA GLU A 38 -6.63 -8.29 -12.65
C GLU A 38 -5.35 -7.85 -11.92
N VAL A 39 -4.24 -7.87 -12.66
CA VAL A 39 -2.96 -7.38 -12.14
C VAL A 39 -3.04 -5.88 -11.93
N GLY A 40 -2.96 -5.46 -10.67
CA GLY A 40 -2.96 -4.07 -10.25
C GLY A 40 -1.55 -3.53 -10.05
N HIS A 41 -1.35 -2.26 -10.37
CA HIS A 41 -0.09 -1.54 -10.12
C HIS A 41 -0.35 -0.43 -9.11
N SER A 42 0.44 -0.35 -8.05
CA SER A 42 0.29 0.64 -6.98
C SER A 42 1.64 1.09 -6.47
N ILE A 43 1.69 2.20 -5.75
CA ILE A 43 2.82 2.56 -4.90
C ILE A 43 2.36 2.35 -3.46
N TYR A 44 3.03 1.42 -2.78
CA TYR A 44 2.81 1.23 -1.35
C TYR A 44 3.70 2.17 -0.58
N GLN A 45 3.12 2.83 0.39
CA GLN A 45 3.82 3.56 1.45
C GLN A 45 4.26 2.57 2.54
N PRO A 46 5.07 3.01 3.52
CA PRO A 46 5.29 2.22 4.72
C PRO A 46 3.95 1.75 5.29
N SER A 47 3.78 0.43 5.34
CA SER A 47 2.46 -0.14 5.67
C SER A 47 2.56 -1.59 6.12
N PHE A 48 1.55 -2.00 6.87
CA PHE A 48 1.30 -3.38 7.26
C PHE A 48 0.02 -3.87 6.58
N GLY A 49 0.06 -5.06 6.01
CA GLY A 49 -1.08 -5.75 5.43
C GLY A 49 -1.23 -7.15 6.01
N LEU A 50 -2.47 -7.59 6.19
CA LEU A 50 -2.84 -8.94 6.60
C LEU A 50 -3.87 -9.51 5.65
N VAL A 51 -3.66 -10.72 5.16
CA VAL A 51 -4.69 -11.49 4.46
C VAL A 51 -5.43 -12.35 5.48
N ALA A 52 -6.74 -12.15 5.59
CA ALA A 52 -7.59 -12.92 6.49
C ALA A 52 -8.25 -14.12 5.80
N ARG A 53 -8.49 -14.03 4.49
CA ARG A 53 -9.03 -15.11 3.65
C ARG A 53 -8.63 -14.90 2.19
N GLY A 54 -8.51 -15.99 1.42
CA GLY A 54 -8.07 -15.96 0.03
C GLY A 54 -6.55 -15.85 -0.10
N VAL A 55 -6.08 -15.59 -1.31
CA VAL A 55 -4.65 -15.50 -1.63
C VAL A 55 -4.37 -14.29 -2.50
N LYS A 56 -3.25 -13.63 -2.23
CA LYS A 56 -2.75 -12.52 -3.02
C LYS A 56 -1.29 -12.76 -3.40
N GLU A 57 -0.97 -12.46 -4.65
CA GLU A 57 0.41 -12.32 -5.10
C GLU A 57 0.81 -10.86 -5.14
N MET A 58 2.05 -10.57 -4.80
CA MET A 58 2.64 -9.24 -4.91
C MET A 58 4.09 -9.34 -5.36
N LEU A 59 4.47 -8.48 -6.31
CA LEU A 59 5.83 -8.28 -6.75
C LEU A 59 6.31 -6.92 -6.25
N VAL A 60 7.37 -6.93 -5.44
CA VAL A 60 8.07 -5.75 -4.93
C VAL A 60 9.49 -5.80 -5.46
N GLY A 61 9.82 -4.94 -6.41
CA GLY A 61 11.07 -5.05 -7.14
C GLY A 61 11.16 -6.37 -7.91
N GLU A 62 12.16 -7.19 -7.60
CA GLU A 62 12.35 -8.53 -8.17
C GLU A 62 11.79 -9.63 -7.25
N THR A 63 11.35 -9.29 -6.04
CA THR A 63 10.86 -10.25 -5.05
C THR A 63 9.37 -10.47 -5.19
N ARG A 64 8.99 -11.74 -5.41
CA ARG A 64 7.60 -12.17 -5.44
C ARG A 64 7.18 -12.70 -4.08
N PHE A 65 6.08 -12.15 -3.59
CA PHE A 65 5.40 -12.62 -2.38
C PHE A 65 4.10 -13.30 -2.78
N HIS A 66 3.89 -14.50 -2.27
CA HIS A 66 2.63 -15.22 -2.33
C HIS A 66 2.15 -15.38 -0.89
N TYR A 67 1.00 -14.81 -0.53
CA TYR A 67 0.54 -14.78 0.84
C TYR A 67 -0.97 -14.94 0.94
N GLY A 68 -1.39 -15.76 1.90
CA GLY A 68 -2.75 -16.20 2.12
C GLY A 68 -3.22 -15.96 3.55
N ALA A 69 -4.28 -16.66 3.94
CA ALA A 69 -4.91 -16.49 5.25
C ALA A 69 -3.91 -16.68 6.40
N GLY A 70 -3.83 -15.66 7.27
CA GLY A 70 -2.89 -15.62 8.39
C GLY A 70 -1.49 -15.10 8.05
N ASP A 71 -1.20 -14.80 6.79
CA ASP A 71 0.07 -14.17 6.41
C ASP A 71 -0.05 -12.63 6.49
N SER A 72 0.99 -12.03 7.05
CA SER A 72 1.15 -10.58 7.09
C SER A 72 2.34 -10.12 6.25
N LEU A 73 2.26 -8.92 5.69
CA LEU A 73 3.30 -8.29 4.90
C LEU A 73 3.57 -6.89 5.44
N LEU A 74 4.84 -6.58 5.63
CA LEU A 74 5.32 -5.23 5.94
C LEU A 74 6.06 -4.66 4.74
N CYS A 75 5.74 -3.42 4.37
CA CYS A 75 6.54 -2.59 3.47
C CYS A 75 7.16 -1.44 4.28
N ALA A 76 8.46 -1.24 4.16
CA ALA A 76 9.21 -0.24 4.94
C ALA A 76 9.62 1.00 4.12
N ALA A 77 9.12 1.16 2.89
CA ALA A 77 9.42 2.31 2.03
C ALA A 77 8.31 2.53 1.02
N ASP A 78 8.31 3.70 0.37
CA ASP A 78 7.49 3.93 -0.83
C ASP A 78 8.04 3.08 -1.98
N VAL A 79 7.29 2.05 -2.37
CA VAL A 79 7.73 1.13 -3.42
C VAL A 79 6.64 0.85 -4.44
N PRO A 80 6.99 0.83 -5.72
CA PRO A 80 6.09 0.35 -6.75
C PRO A 80 5.85 -1.15 -6.55
N VAL A 81 4.59 -1.52 -6.47
CA VAL A 81 4.17 -2.92 -6.37
C VAL A 81 3.27 -3.28 -7.55
N THR A 82 3.38 -4.52 -7.95
CA THR A 82 2.40 -5.15 -8.83
C THR A 82 1.73 -6.24 -8.02
N SER A 83 0.40 -6.25 -7.95
CA SER A 83 -0.31 -7.22 -7.12
C SER A 83 -1.58 -7.72 -7.77
N GLN A 84 -1.98 -8.95 -7.38
CA GLN A 84 -3.17 -9.62 -7.87
C GLN A 84 -3.77 -10.48 -6.76
N VAL A 85 -5.06 -10.43 -6.57
CA VAL A 85 -5.79 -11.45 -5.81
C VAL A 85 -5.93 -12.66 -6.74
N THR A 86 -5.37 -13.79 -6.34
CA THR A 86 -5.34 -15.03 -7.14
C THR A 86 -6.40 -16.01 -6.72
N GLU A 87 -6.81 -15.99 -5.44
CA GLU A 87 -7.85 -16.87 -4.91
C GLU A 87 -8.93 -16.05 -4.19
N ALA A 88 -10.12 -16.03 -4.77
CA ALA A 88 -11.34 -15.49 -4.22
C ALA A 88 -12.54 -16.10 -4.92
N SER A 89 -13.66 -16.27 -4.19
CA SER A 89 -14.95 -16.64 -4.76
C SER A 89 -16.08 -15.99 -3.96
N PRO A 90 -17.31 -15.91 -4.50
CA PRO A 90 -18.46 -15.38 -3.77
C PRO A 90 -18.73 -16.12 -2.46
N ALA A 91 -18.47 -17.44 -2.40
CA ALA A 91 -18.63 -18.27 -1.20
C ALA A 91 -17.46 -18.11 -0.22
N ALA A 92 -16.27 -17.77 -0.71
CA ALA A 92 -15.05 -17.54 0.08
C ALA A 92 -14.32 -16.31 -0.46
N PRO A 93 -14.79 -15.09 -0.17
CA PRO A 93 -14.19 -13.87 -0.68
C PRO A 93 -12.79 -13.65 -0.11
N TYR A 94 -11.92 -13.01 -0.90
CA TYR A 94 -10.68 -12.47 -0.38
C TYR A 94 -10.99 -11.36 0.62
N LEU A 95 -10.37 -11.44 1.80
CA LEU A 95 -10.52 -10.47 2.89
C LEU A 95 -9.15 -10.04 3.39
N ALA A 96 -8.95 -8.75 3.55
CA ALA A 96 -7.67 -8.20 4.00
C ALA A 96 -7.82 -6.91 4.81
N ILE A 97 -6.85 -6.70 5.70
CA ILE A 97 -6.61 -5.41 6.36
C ILE A 97 -5.31 -4.83 5.79
N HIS A 98 -5.29 -3.54 5.66
CA HIS A 98 -4.07 -2.79 5.36
C HIS A 98 -4.11 -1.48 6.15
N PHE A 99 -3.01 -1.11 6.80
CA PHE A 99 -2.88 0.21 7.42
C PHE A 99 -1.50 0.82 7.19
N ASP A 100 -1.50 2.14 7.05
CA ASP A 100 -0.29 2.92 6.86
C ASP A 100 0.48 3.04 8.17
N ILE A 101 1.81 2.92 8.11
CA ILE A 101 2.70 3.07 9.25
C ILE A 101 3.35 4.45 9.20
N ASP A 102 3.18 5.22 10.26
CA ASP A 102 3.86 6.49 10.44
C ASP A 102 5.29 6.24 10.95
N PRO A 103 6.34 6.59 10.17
CA PRO A 103 7.72 6.43 10.60
C PRO A 103 8.07 7.20 11.87
N SER A 104 7.37 8.31 12.17
CA SER A 104 7.61 9.09 13.38
C SER A 104 7.22 8.31 14.63
N VAL A 105 6.12 7.55 14.59
CA VAL A 105 5.68 6.69 15.70
C VAL A 105 6.69 5.57 15.95
N VAL A 106 7.26 4.99 14.89
CA VAL A 106 8.33 3.97 15.02
C VAL A 106 9.55 4.56 15.68
N ALA A 107 9.98 5.76 15.25
CA ALA A 107 11.14 6.46 15.81
C ALA A 107 10.94 6.83 17.28
N ASP A 108 9.73 7.25 17.66
CA ASP A 108 9.38 7.57 19.06
C ASP A 108 9.45 6.33 19.95
N LEU A 109 8.85 5.22 19.49
CA LEU A 109 8.89 3.95 20.22
C LEU A 109 10.31 3.44 20.43
N LEU A 110 11.16 3.52 19.40
CA LEU A 110 12.56 3.08 19.53
C LEU A 110 13.42 4.00 20.41
N ARG A 111 13.07 5.30 20.52
CA ARG A 111 13.73 6.21 21.46
C ARG A 111 13.33 5.94 22.91
N GLU A 112 12.11 5.53 23.16
CA GLU A 112 11.62 5.15 24.49
C GLU A 112 12.21 3.81 24.97
N GLN A 113 12.61 2.96 24.02
CA GLN A 113 13.27 1.67 24.29
C GLN A 113 14.78 1.89 24.52
N SER A 114 15.19 2.05 25.78
CA SER A 114 16.60 2.33 26.13
C SER A 114 17.57 1.16 25.85
N GLU A 115 17.11 -0.08 25.69
CA GLU A 115 17.99 -1.26 25.81
C GLU A 115 18.13 -2.15 24.56
N VAL A 116 17.22 -2.12 23.60
CA VAL A 116 17.29 -3.04 22.45
C VAL A 116 17.11 -2.29 21.13
N ARG A 117 18.20 -1.97 20.45
CA ARG A 117 18.13 -1.57 19.03
C ARG A 117 17.90 -2.83 18.20
N PRO A 118 16.78 -2.96 17.49
CA PRO A 118 16.58 -4.08 16.57
C PRO A 118 17.73 -4.09 15.56
N LYS A 119 18.24 -5.27 15.22
CA LYS A 119 19.15 -5.42 14.08
C LYS A 119 18.40 -4.95 12.85
N VAL A 120 18.85 -3.86 12.23
CA VAL A 120 18.23 -3.32 11.02
C VAL A 120 18.63 -4.16 9.83
N ASP A 121 17.68 -4.65 9.07
CA ASP A 121 17.94 -5.34 7.81
C ASP A 121 17.76 -4.36 6.63
N GLU A 122 18.83 -3.62 6.31
CA GLU A 122 18.83 -2.65 5.21
C GLU A 122 18.77 -3.29 3.82
N SER A 123 18.84 -4.61 3.73
CA SER A 123 18.83 -5.33 2.45
C SER A 123 17.42 -5.57 1.89
N ARG A 124 16.40 -5.44 2.73
CA ARG A 124 15.00 -5.77 2.38
C ARG A 124 14.10 -4.56 2.63
N ILE A 125 13.14 -4.35 1.74
CA ILE A 125 12.13 -3.27 1.82
C ILE A 125 10.74 -3.80 2.10
N ALA A 126 10.55 -5.11 1.98
CA ALA A 126 9.31 -5.79 2.32
C ALA A 126 9.61 -7.17 2.91
N GLY A 127 8.76 -7.62 3.81
CA GLY A 127 8.86 -8.94 4.44
C GLY A 127 7.50 -9.54 4.72
N LYS A 128 7.37 -10.84 4.40
CA LYS A 128 6.18 -11.64 4.68
C LYS A 128 6.47 -12.55 5.87
N TYR A 129 5.55 -12.58 6.82
CA TYR A 129 5.63 -13.43 8.01
C TYR A 129 4.23 -13.87 8.43
N PRO A 130 4.09 -14.99 9.15
CA PRO A 130 2.83 -15.34 9.82
C PRO A 130 2.38 -14.23 10.77
N LEU A 131 1.06 -14.07 10.92
CA LEU A 131 0.52 -13.13 11.91
C LEU A 131 0.89 -13.60 13.32
N ASP A 132 1.53 -12.70 14.06
CA ASP A 132 1.78 -12.94 15.47
C ASP A 132 0.45 -12.94 16.24
N PRO A 133 0.16 -13.96 17.09
CA PRO A 133 -1.08 -14.04 17.86
C PRO A 133 -1.36 -12.83 18.75
N ASP A 134 -0.33 -12.14 19.24
CA ASP A 134 -0.49 -10.96 20.09
C ASP A 134 -0.96 -9.72 19.32
N LEU A 135 -0.97 -9.75 17.98
CA LEU A 135 -1.55 -8.71 17.12
C LEU A 135 -3.07 -8.85 16.93
N ILE A 136 -3.64 -10.02 17.23
CA ILE A 136 -5.07 -10.31 16.96
C ILE A 136 -5.98 -9.35 17.73
N ASP A 137 -5.79 -9.21 19.05
CA ASP A 137 -6.63 -8.34 19.88
C ASP A 137 -6.57 -6.87 19.45
N PRO A 138 -5.39 -6.24 19.32
CA PRO A 138 -5.35 -4.85 18.89
C PRO A 138 -5.88 -4.63 17.47
N LEU A 139 -5.75 -5.59 16.54
CA LEU A 139 -6.36 -5.49 15.21
C LEU A 139 -7.89 -5.54 15.28
N ILE A 140 -8.46 -6.42 16.10
CA ILE A 140 -9.91 -6.47 16.35
C ILE A 140 -10.38 -5.13 16.91
N ARG A 141 -9.70 -4.58 17.93
CA ARG A 141 -10.07 -3.29 18.53
C ARG A 141 -9.98 -2.15 17.54
N LEU A 142 -8.94 -2.11 16.69
CA LEU A 142 -8.77 -1.08 15.68
C LEU A 142 -9.91 -1.09 14.66
N VAL A 143 -10.24 -2.27 14.11
CA VAL A 143 -11.31 -2.40 13.11
C VAL A 143 -12.68 -2.11 13.74
N SER A 144 -12.92 -2.55 14.98
CA SER A 144 -14.19 -2.33 15.69
C SER A 144 -14.46 -0.86 16.05
N LEU A 145 -13.45 0.03 15.98
CA LEU A 145 -13.67 1.47 16.12
C LEU A 145 -14.55 2.06 15.00
N ILE A 146 -14.73 1.36 13.88
CA ILE A 146 -15.62 1.79 12.79
C ILE A 146 -17.04 2.04 13.32
N ASP A 147 -17.50 1.26 14.28
CA ASP A 147 -18.82 1.45 14.94
C ASP A 147 -18.83 2.59 15.99
N ARG A 148 -17.67 3.17 16.30
CA ARG A 148 -17.52 4.19 17.33
C ARG A 148 -16.81 5.43 16.80
N PRO A 149 -17.40 6.18 15.85
CA PRO A 149 -16.73 7.30 15.17
C PRO A 149 -16.19 8.37 16.12
N ARG A 150 -16.84 8.59 17.25
CA ARG A 150 -16.41 9.56 18.28
C ARG A 150 -15.10 9.16 18.96
N ASP A 151 -14.80 7.87 19.03
CA ASP A 151 -13.60 7.35 19.68
C ASP A 151 -12.39 7.31 18.74
N ILE A 152 -12.62 7.35 17.42
CA ILE A 152 -11.57 7.23 16.39
C ILE A 152 -10.41 8.22 16.60
N PRO A 153 -10.65 9.55 16.79
CA PRO A 153 -9.55 10.51 16.88
C PRO A 153 -8.60 10.25 18.05
N VAL A 154 -9.08 9.62 19.13
CA VAL A 154 -8.28 9.34 20.33
C VAL A 154 -7.77 7.91 20.34
N MET A 155 -8.65 6.94 20.07
CA MET A 155 -8.31 5.53 20.27
C MET A 155 -7.53 4.93 19.09
N ALA A 156 -7.79 5.37 17.85
CA ALA A 156 -7.07 4.80 16.71
C ALA A 156 -5.55 5.05 16.77
N PRO A 157 -5.05 6.25 17.08
CA PRO A 157 -3.61 6.47 17.26
C PRO A 157 -3.01 5.61 18.38
N LEU A 158 -3.70 5.45 19.50
CA LEU A 158 -3.23 4.64 20.64
C LEU A 158 -3.11 3.16 20.26
N ILE A 159 -4.15 2.61 19.63
CA ILE A 159 -4.15 1.20 19.20
C ILE A 159 -3.10 0.96 18.11
N ARG A 160 -2.94 1.88 17.16
CA ARG A 160 -1.87 1.78 16.15
C ARG A 160 -0.49 1.80 16.77
N ARG A 161 -0.27 2.66 17.78
CA ARG A 161 0.98 2.69 18.51
C ARG A 161 1.26 1.34 19.21
N GLU A 162 0.23 0.71 19.82
CA GLU A 162 0.34 -0.64 20.37
C GLU A 162 0.69 -1.67 19.30
N ILE A 163 0.02 -1.65 18.15
CA ILE A 163 0.30 -2.59 17.05
C ILE A 163 1.75 -2.43 16.57
N ILE A 164 2.22 -1.20 16.36
CA ILE A 164 3.60 -0.91 15.93
C ILE A 164 4.59 -1.40 16.99
N TRP A 165 4.30 -1.16 18.27
CA TRP A 165 5.11 -1.66 19.38
C TRP A 165 5.24 -3.18 19.36
N ARG A 166 4.15 -3.91 19.18
CA ARG A 166 4.16 -5.37 19.09
C ARG A 166 4.93 -5.85 17.85
N LEU A 167 4.71 -5.22 16.69
CA LEU A 167 5.43 -5.53 15.44
C LEU A 167 6.95 -5.37 15.58
N LEU A 168 7.43 -4.41 16.38
CA LEU A 168 8.86 -4.23 16.65
C LEU A 168 9.47 -5.45 17.37
N HIS A 169 8.66 -6.25 18.08
CA HIS A 169 9.10 -7.44 18.82
C HIS A 169 8.82 -8.76 18.08
N THR A 170 8.37 -8.70 16.82
CA THR A 170 8.19 -9.85 15.93
C THR A 170 9.31 -9.93 14.89
N GLU A 171 9.21 -10.89 13.98
CA GLU A 171 10.09 -11.01 12.81
C GLU A 171 10.02 -9.79 11.86
N HIS A 172 8.99 -8.95 11.99
CA HIS A 172 8.89 -7.66 11.29
C HIS A 172 9.82 -6.57 11.89
N GLY A 173 10.27 -6.73 13.13
CA GLY A 173 11.04 -5.74 13.88
C GLY A 173 12.26 -5.18 13.14
N PRO A 174 13.15 -6.03 12.58
CA PRO A 174 14.32 -5.57 11.83
C PRO A 174 13.97 -4.68 10.63
N LEU A 175 12.90 -5.01 9.92
CA LEU A 175 12.41 -4.26 8.77
C LEU A 175 11.71 -2.96 9.21
N LEU A 176 10.90 -3.03 10.25
CA LEU A 176 10.21 -1.87 10.82
C LEU A 176 11.20 -0.85 11.39
N GLY A 177 12.27 -1.33 12.04
CA GLY A 177 13.34 -0.50 12.57
C GLY A 177 14.01 0.41 11.52
N GLN A 178 14.03 0.01 10.25
CA GLN A 178 14.58 0.86 9.18
C GLN A 178 13.87 2.21 9.07
N LEU A 179 12.57 2.27 9.37
CA LEU A 179 11.77 3.51 9.31
C LEU A 179 12.24 4.56 10.31
N ALA A 180 12.83 4.13 11.43
CA ALA A 180 13.24 5.03 12.52
C ALA A 180 14.66 5.58 12.38
N PHE A 181 15.54 4.88 11.64
CA PHE A 181 16.94 5.31 11.50
C PHE A 181 17.09 6.38 10.43
N ALA A 182 16.96 7.64 10.85
CA ALA A 182 17.08 8.82 9.98
C ALA A 182 18.38 8.88 9.14
N ASN A 183 19.40 8.10 9.50
CA ASN A 183 20.72 8.10 8.88
C ASN A 183 21.00 6.87 8.00
N GLY A 184 20.14 5.86 7.97
CA GLY A 184 20.28 4.70 7.08
C GLY A 184 20.10 5.08 5.60
N HIS A 185 20.80 4.39 4.70
CA HIS A 185 20.65 4.62 3.26
C HIS A 185 19.20 4.40 2.81
N ALA A 186 18.53 3.37 3.33
CA ALA A 186 17.14 3.06 3.03
C ALA A 186 16.18 4.20 3.41
N THR A 187 16.33 4.79 4.60
CA THR A 187 15.50 5.91 5.05
C THR A 187 15.72 7.18 4.22
N ARG A 188 16.97 7.46 3.83
CA ARG A 188 17.27 8.61 2.94
C ARG A 188 16.62 8.41 1.57
N ILE A 189 16.68 7.19 1.04
CA ILE A 189 15.99 6.84 -0.21
C ILE A 189 14.47 6.90 -0.03
N ALA A 190 13.90 6.43 1.09
CA ALA A 190 12.48 6.52 1.37
C ALA A 190 11.98 7.98 1.39
N ARG A 191 12.75 8.91 1.97
CA ARG A 191 12.44 10.36 1.89
C ARG A 191 12.47 10.87 0.45
N THR A 192 13.43 10.41 -0.34
CA THR A 192 13.50 10.80 -1.76
C THR A 192 12.34 10.23 -2.57
N THR A 193 11.94 8.99 -2.32
CA THR A 193 10.76 8.39 -3.01
C THR A 193 9.48 9.10 -2.62
N ALA A 194 9.31 9.48 -1.35
CA ALA A 194 8.19 10.31 -0.89
C ALA A 194 8.19 11.66 -1.60
N TRP A 195 9.33 12.35 -1.66
CA TRP A 195 9.44 13.63 -2.37
C TRP A 195 9.10 13.50 -3.86
N ILE A 196 9.63 12.47 -4.55
CA ILE A 196 9.30 12.21 -5.97
C ILE A 196 7.80 11.97 -6.14
N ARG A 197 7.14 11.29 -5.21
CA ARG A 197 5.71 11.03 -5.25
C ARG A 197 4.88 12.31 -5.07
N GLU A 198 5.31 13.20 -4.20
CA GLU A 198 4.64 14.50 -3.97
C GLU A 198 4.89 15.48 -5.13
N ASN A 199 6.05 15.37 -5.79
CA ASN A 199 6.50 16.26 -6.86
C ASN A 199 6.61 15.56 -8.23
N TYR A 200 5.77 14.57 -8.47
CA TYR A 200 5.90 13.69 -9.65
C TYR A 200 5.80 14.43 -10.98
N ALA A 201 5.02 15.51 -11.05
CA ALA A 201 4.84 16.28 -12.27
C ALA A 201 6.06 17.18 -12.63
N ALA A 202 6.89 17.50 -11.64
CA ALA A 202 8.08 18.33 -11.84
C ALA A 202 9.23 17.57 -12.52
N SER A 203 10.16 18.30 -13.14
CA SER A 203 11.40 17.71 -13.67
C SER A 203 12.32 17.29 -12.53
N LEU A 204 12.93 16.09 -12.63
CA LEU A 204 13.89 15.61 -11.63
C LEU A 204 15.28 16.17 -11.88
N CYS A 205 15.86 16.82 -10.87
CA CYS A 205 17.26 17.14 -10.81
C CYS A 205 17.97 16.06 -9.96
N ILE A 206 18.63 15.12 -10.59
CA ILE A 206 19.30 14.00 -9.90
C ILE A 206 20.40 14.46 -8.93
N PRO A 207 21.24 15.45 -9.28
CA PRO A 207 22.24 15.99 -8.34
C PRO A 207 21.60 16.52 -7.04
N ASP A 208 20.47 17.22 -7.14
CA ASP A 208 19.79 17.79 -5.98
C ASP A 208 19.20 16.68 -5.08
N LEU A 209 18.59 15.66 -5.69
CA LEU A 209 18.08 14.50 -4.96
C LEU A 209 19.19 13.72 -4.25
N ALA A 210 20.34 13.56 -4.90
CA ALA A 210 21.50 12.91 -4.30
C ALA A 210 22.05 13.75 -3.12
N ALA A 211 22.12 15.08 -3.27
CA ALA A 211 22.52 15.99 -2.21
C ALA A 211 21.56 15.95 -1.02
N GLN A 212 20.24 15.98 -1.26
CA GLN A 212 19.21 15.83 -0.21
C GLN A 212 19.34 14.49 0.54
N ALA A 213 19.73 13.42 -0.17
CA ALA A 213 19.99 12.13 0.43
C ALA A 213 21.37 12.05 1.12
N ASN A 214 22.19 13.12 1.13
CA ASN A 214 23.58 13.11 1.58
C ASN A 214 24.40 11.98 0.93
N MET A 215 24.31 11.87 -0.39
CA MET A 215 24.99 10.84 -1.19
C MET A 215 25.64 11.45 -2.41
N SER A 216 26.75 10.84 -2.89
CA SER A 216 27.22 11.09 -4.26
C SER A 216 26.22 10.53 -5.27
N VAL A 217 26.15 11.11 -6.46
CA VAL A 217 25.23 10.66 -7.52
C VAL A 217 25.35 9.15 -7.81
N PRO A 218 26.55 8.55 -7.95
CA PRO A 218 26.67 7.10 -8.14
C PRO A 218 26.16 6.28 -6.96
N SER A 219 26.42 6.75 -5.72
CA SER A 219 25.92 6.08 -4.50
C SER A 219 24.40 6.16 -4.43
N PHE A 220 23.83 7.32 -4.76
CA PHE A 220 22.38 7.53 -4.81
C PHE A 220 21.70 6.57 -5.79
N PHE A 221 22.19 6.46 -7.03
CA PHE A 221 21.63 5.52 -7.99
C PHE A 221 21.68 4.07 -7.52
N ARG A 222 22.82 3.66 -6.93
CA ARG A 222 22.99 2.29 -6.41
C ARG A 222 21.98 1.99 -5.30
N HIS A 223 21.88 2.87 -4.29
CA HIS A 223 20.98 2.67 -3.16
C HIS A 223 19.50 2.83 -3.57
N PHE A 224 19.20 3.80 -4.44
CA PHE A 224 17.85 3.98 -4.95
C PHE A 224 17.37 2.73 -5.69
N LYS A 225 18.21 2.16 -6.56
CA LYS A 225 17.91 0.92 -7.27
C LYS A 225 17.80 -0.28 -6.31
N ALA A 226 18.64 -0.37 -5.31
CA ALA A 226 18.58 -1.44 -4.30
C ALA A 226 17.24 -1.41 -3.53
N VAL A 227 16.77 -0.21 -3.14
CA VAL A 227 15.52 -0.03 -2.39
C VAL A 227 14.28 -0.18 -3.28
N THR A 228 14.28 0.43 -4.48
CA THR A 228 13.09 0.52 -5.33
C THR A 228 13.07 -0.46 -6.51
N SER A 229 14.20 -1.13 -6.77
CA SER A 229 14.48 -1.92 -7.98
C SER A 229 14.37 -1.13 -9.30
N MET A 230 14.38 0.20 -9.20
CA MET A 230 14.23 1.12 -10.34
C MET A 230 15.24 2.26 -10.26
N SER A 231 15.52 2.90 -11.40
CA SER A 231 16.17 4.21 -11.37
C SER A 231 15.17 5.30 -10.90
N PRO A 232 15.65 6.46 -10.39
CA PRO A 232 14.76 7.55 -9.98
C PRO A 232 13.80 8.01 -11.10
N VAL A 233 14.29 8.09 -12.34
CA VAL A 233 13.48 8.46 -13.51
C VAL A 233 12.42 7.40 -13.83
N GLN A 234 12.75 6.12 -13.73
CA GLN A 234 11.78 5.03 -13.91
C GLN A 234 10.72 5.05 -12.81
N PHE A 235 11.13 5.32 -11.57
CA PHE A 235 10.22 5.46 -10.44
C PHE A 235 9.25 6.62 -10.66
N GLN A 236 9.74 7.83 -10.98
CA GLN A 236 8.89 8.97 -11.28
C GLN A 236 7.91 8.67 -12.41
N LYS A 237 8.40 8.07 -13.50
CA LYS A 237 7.55 7.69 -14.62
C LYS A 237 6.41 6.77 -14.17
N ARG A 238 6.70 5.81 -13.30
CA ARG A 238 5.69 4.90 -12.76
C ARG A 238 4.67 5.63 -11.89
N VAL A 239 5.10 6.57 -11.06
CA VAL A 239 4.21 7.44 -10.27
C VAL A 239 3.29 8.23 -11.21
N ARG A 240 3.86 8.92 -12.21
CA ARG A 240 3.08 9.70 -13.18
C ARG A 240 1.99 8.89 -13.86
N LEU A 241 2.31 7.68 -14.30
CA LEU A 241 1.35 6.81 -14.98
C LEU A 241 0.24 6.32 -14.04
N GLN A 242 0.54 6.08 -12.77
CA GLN A 242 -0.46 5.68 -11.78
C GLN A 242 -1.38 6.85 -11.41
N GLU A 243 -0.83 8.05 -11.23
CA GLU A 243 -1.65 9.24 -10.99
C GLU A 243 -2.49 9.60 -12.22
N ALA A 244 -1.93 9.44 -13.43
CA ALA A 244 -2.70 9.55 -14.67
C ALA A 244 -3.90 8.61 -14.67
N ARG A 245 -3.71 7.33 -14.33
CA ARG A 245 -4.79 6.34 -14.28
C ARG A 245 -5.91 6.74 -13.33
N ARG A 246 -5.57 7.29 -12.16
CA ARG A 246 -6.55 7.83 -11.22
C ARG A 246 -7.32 9.01 -11.80
N GLY A 247 -6.63 9.90 -12.52
CA GLY A 247 -7.22 11.07 -13.18
C GLY A 247 -8.12 10.75 -14.38
N LEU A 248 -7.97 9.56 -15.01
CA LEU A 248 -8.75 9.20 -16.21
C LEU A 248 -10.26 9.14 -15.98
N THR A 249 -10.72 8.91 -14.77
CA THR A 249 -12.15 8.81 -14.43
C THR A 249 -12.85 10.17 -14.43
N SER A 250 -12.13 11.22 -14.04
CA SER A 250 -12.65 12.59 -13.86
C SER A 250 -12.23 13.56 -14.96
N ALA A 251 -11.21 13.23 -15.76
CA ALA A 251 -10.67 14.15 -16.76
C ALA A 251 -11.51 14.21 -18.03
N ASN A 252 -11.54 15.40 -18.65
CA ASN A 252 -12.24 15.63 -19.90
C ASN A 252 -11.49 15.08 -21.13
N THR A 253 -10.15 15.08 -21.10
CA THR A 253 -9.31 14.61 -22.23
C THR A 253 -8.06 13.87 -21.74
N ILE A 254 -7.62 12.90 -22.54
CA ILE A 254 -6.37 12.16 -22.29
C ILE A 254 -5.14 13.09 -22.34
N ALA A 255 -5.19 14.11 -23.21
CA ALA A 255 -4.11 15.07 -23.35
C ALA A 255 -3.94 15.91 -22.06
N ALA A 256 -5.04 16.37 -21.47
CA ALA A 256 -5.00 17.09 -20.20
C ALA A 256 -4.34 16.23 -19.10
N VAL A 257 -4.77 14.97 -18.96
CA VAL A 257 -4.16 14.04 -17.98
C VAL A 257 -2.67 13.89 -18.22
N ALA A 258 -2.23 13.73 -19.48
CA ALA A 258 -0.81 13.57 -19.80
C ALA A 258 0.02 14.79 -19.37
N PHE A 259 -0.46 16.00 -19.62
CA PHE A 259 0.22 17.24 -19.24
C PHE A 259 0.17 17.46 -17.72
N ASP A 260 -0.96 17.21 -17.08
CA ASP A 260 -1.13 17.36 -15.63
C ASP A 260 -0.15 16.50 -14.83
N VAL A 261 0.16 15.29 -15.34
CA VAL A 261 1.13 14.41 -14.70
C VAL A 261 2.58 14.65 -15.16
N GLY A 262 2.83 15.72 -15.93
CA GLY A 262 4.16 16.19 -16.29
C GLY A 262 4.78 15.55 -17.54
N TYR A 263 3.99 14.96 -18.46
CA TYR A 263 4.48 14.57 -19.79
C TYR A 263 4.46 15.79 -20.72
N GLU A 264 5.52 15.94 -21.50
CA GLU A 264 5.63 16.97 -22.53
C GLU A 264 5.03 16.53 -23.87
N SER A 265 4.78 15.22 -24.03
CA SER A 265 4.25 14.62 -25.27
C SER A 265 3.19 13.57 -24.96
N VAL A 266 1.99 13.78 -25.51
CA VAL A 266 0.89 12.81 -25.43
C VAL A 266 1.27 11.48 -26.11
N SER A 267 2.05 11.51 -27.18
CA SER A 267 2.51 10.31 -27.87
C SER A 267 3.47 9.47 -27.01
N GLN A 268 4.34 10.13 -26.22
CA GLN A 268 5.21 9.44 -25.27
C GLN A 268 4.39 8.88 -24.12
N PHE A 269 3.46 9.66 -23.56
CA PHE A 269 2.53 9.23 -22.54
C PHE A 269 1.78 7.94 -22.94
N ASN A 270 1.16 7.93 -24.12
CA ASN A 270 0.40 6.78 -24.62
C ASN A 270 1.26 5.52 -24.75
N ARG A 271 2.51 5.64 -25.23
CA ARG A 271 3.45 4.51 -25.35
C ARG A 271 3.82 3.94 -23.98
N ASP A 272 4.17 4.83 -23.03
CA ASP A 272 4.58 4.43 -21.69
C ASP A 272 3.38 3.85 -20.90
N TYR A 273 2.19 4.43 -21.09
CA TYR A 273 0.95 3.95 -20.47
C TYR A 273 0.62 2.53 -20.94
N ARG A 274 0.62 2.32 -22.28
CA ARG A 274 0.37 0.99 -22.86
C ARG A 274 1.39 -0.04 -22.42
N ARG A 275 2.66 0.36 -22.29
CA ARG A 275 3.72 -0.55 -21.79
C ARG A 275 3.47 -0.98 -20.34
N LEU A 276 2.92 -0.10 -19.50
CA LEU A 276 2.69 -0.41 -18.07
C LEU A 276 1.40 -1.17 -17.87
N PHE A 277 0.30 -0.74 -18.49
CA PHE A 277 -1.06 -1.24 -18.20
C PHE A 277 -1.59 -2.21 -19.27
N ASN A 278 -0.85 -2.44 -20.37
CA ASN A 278 -1.29 -3.23 -21.53
C ASN A 278 -2.58 -2.75 -22.20
N LEU A 279 -3.04 -1.55 -21.85
CA LEU A 279 -4.24 -0.88 -22.38
C LEU A 279 -3.86 0.51 -22.88
N THR A 280 -4.65 1.05 -23.81
CA THR A 280 -4.54 2.49 -24.11
C THR A 280 -5.20 3.30 -22.98
N PRO A 281 -4.78 4.56 -22.74
CA PRO A 281 -5.45 5.41 -21.77
C PRO A 281 -6.96 5.57 -22.02
N SER A 282 -7.38 5.57 -23.27
CA SER A 282 -8.79 5.69 -23.66
C SER A 282 -9.61 4.45 -23.30
N ASP A 283 -9.07 3.26 -23.59
CA ASP A 283 -9.73 1.99 -23.29
C ASP A 283 -9.83 1.77 -21.77
N ASP A 284 -8.75 2.07 -21.05
CA ASP A 284 -8.73 1.97 -19.59
C ASP A 284 -9.70 2.97 -18.93
N ALA A 285 -9.78 4.21 -19.45
CA ALA A 285 -10.74 5.21 -18.98
C ALA A 285 -12.19 4.73 -19.16
N ALA A 286 -12.52 4.10 -20.29
CA ALA A 286 -13.84 3.55 -20.54
C ALA A 286 -14.16 2.41 -19.54
N THR A 287 -13.22 1.51 -19.31
CA THR A 287 -13.35 0.40 -18.35
C THR A 287 -13.53 0.91 -16.92
N LEU A 288 -12.71 1.86 -16.48
CA LEU A 288 -12.77 2.44 -15.14
C LEU A 288 -14.11 3.15 -14.89
N ARG A 289 -14.61 3.92 -15.86
CA ARG A 289 -15.92 4.60 -15.75
C ARG A 289 -17.07 3.60 -15.69
N ALA A 290 -17.01 2.52 -16.47
CA ALA A 290 -18.04 1.46 -16.42
C ALA A 290 -18.06 0.74 -15.06
N THR A 291 -16.90 0.58 -14.42
CA THR A 291 -16.80 -0.05 -13.10
C THR A 291 -17.34 0.84 -11.96
N LEU A 292 -17.30 2.16 -12.14
CA LEU A 292 -17.82 3.14 -11.18
C LEU A 292 -19.35 3.35 -11.28
N GLN A 293 -19.99 2.93 -12.39
CA GLN A 293 -21.44 2.99 -12.50
C GLN A 293 -22.06 1.88 -11.65
N PRO A 294 -23.04 2.20 -10.76
CA PRO A 294 -23.72 1.16 -10.00
C PRO A 294 -24.44 0.21 -10.96
N ARG A 295 -24.15 -1.09 -10.87
CA ARG A 295 -24.90 -2.12 -11.60
C ARG A 295 -26.38 -1.91 -11.30
N PRO A 296 -27.27 -1.82 -12.32
CA PRO A 296 -28.70 -1.74 -12.09
C PRO A 296 -29.12 -3.00 -11.31
N VAL A 297 -29.69 -2.79 -10.14
CA VAL A 297 -30.33 -3.85 -9.35
C VAL A 297 -31.47 -4.37 -10.23
N ALA A 298 -31.38 -5.61 -10.69
CA ALA A 298 -32.46 -6.26 -11.40
C ALA A 298 -33.66 -6.34 -10.46
N VAL A 299 -34.64 -5.44 -10.64
CA VAL A 299 -35.92 -5.50 -9.98
C VAL A 299 -36.59 -6.78 -10.49
N ARG A 300 -36.62 -7.82 -9.65
CA ARG A 300 -37.52 -8.97 -9.89
C ARG A 300 -38.93 -8.43 -9.85
N GLN A 301 -39.52 -8.29 -11.03
CA GLN A 301 -40.99 -8.18 -11.13
C GLN A 301 -41.56 -9.50 -10.61
N SER A 302 -42.14 -9.47 -9.42
CA SER A 302 -43.02 -10.52 -8.93
C SER A 302 -44.29 -10.51 -9.80
N ALA A 303 -44.34 -11.46 -10.74
CA ALA A 303 -45.57 -11.76 -11.44
C ALA A 303 -46.58 -12.33 -10.42
N THR A 304 -47.57 -11.54 -10.10
CA THR A 304 -48.79 -11.99 -9.43
C THR A 304 -49.66 -12.68 -10.49
N ALA A 305 -49.93 -13.95 -10.28
CA ALA A 305 -51.05 -14.67 -10.85
C ALA A 305 -51.67 -15.51 -9.76
#